data_b5b99a0613f6362bde7473a7f13867da
#
_entry.id   b5b99a0613f6362bde7473a7f13867da
#
_cell.length_a   1.000
_cell.length_b   1.000
_cell.length_c   1.000
_cell.angle_alpha   90.00
_cell.angle_beta   90.00
_cell.angle_gamma   90.00
#
_symmetry.space_group_name_H-M   'P 1'
#
loop_
_entity.id
_entity.type
_entity.pdbx_description
1 polymer ?
#
loop_
_entity_poly.entity_id
_entity_poly.type
_entity_poly.pdbx_seq_one_letter_code
_entity_poly.pdbx_strand_id
1 'polypeptide(L)'
;MLYVRYFIGLMNLLCRRAPGACEMNGVCSRQFVIEADGSIFPCDFYMLDEWRLGNFATDSFETIEQRREELQFIQASETLSPACTDCHWVYLCRGGCRRDRLPGENDTLGQNRHCAAFQEFFSYAYPRLVEIVNMYS
;
A
#
# COMPACT_ATOMS: atom_id res chain seq x y z
N MET A 1 -0.60 13.62 -24.36
CA MET A 1 -0.73 12.25 -23.82
C MET A 1 -1.25 12.34 -22.40
N LEU A 2 -2.36 11.67 -22.07
CA LEU A 2 -2.92 11.67 -20.72
C LEU A 2 -2.26 10.57 -19.91
N TYR A 3 -1.66 10.91 -18.77
CA TYR A 3 -1.04 9.97 -17.85
C TYR A 3 -1.92 9.80 -16.62
N VAL A 4 -2.48 8.60 -16.43
CA VAL A 4 -3.25 8.24 -15.23
C VAL A 4 -2.51 7.14 -14.49
N ARG A 5 -1.83 7.50 -13.39
CA ARG A 5 -0.94 6.59 -12.62
C ARG A 5 -1.61 5.28 -12.25
N TYR A 6 -2.85 5.32 -11.81
CA TYR A 6 -3.58 4.13 -11.38
C TYR A 6 -3.78 3.12 -12.53
N PHE A 7 -4.19 3.59 -13.71
CA PHE A 7 -4.34 2.70 -14.88
C PHE A 7 -3.03 2.11 -15.35
N ILE A 8 -1.96 2.89 -15.34
CA ILE A 8 -0.63 2.36 -15.69
C ILE A 8 -0.18 1.30 -14.68
N GLY A 9 -0.45 1.53 -13.39
CA GLY A 9 -0.19 0.53 -12.34
C GLY A 9 -0.95 -0.77 -12.59
N LEU A 10 -2.23 -0.70 -12.95
CA LEU A 10 -3.03 -1.90 -13.29
C LEU A 10 -2.50 -2.63 -14.52
N MET A 11 -2.14 -1.90 -15.58
CA MET A 11 -1.53 -2.51 -16.76
C MET A 11 -0.19 -3.17 -16.43
N ASN A 12 0.64 -2.54 -15.58
CA ASN A 12 1.87 -3.14 -15.11
C ASN A 12 1.61 -4.45 -14.36
N LEU A 13 0.61 -4.48 -13.46
CA LEU A 13 0.22 -5.70 -12.75
C LEU A 13 -0.24 -6.81 -13.69
N LEU A 14 -1.03 -6.48 -14.71
CA LEU A 14 -1.46 -7.42 -15.75
C LEU A 14 -0.27 -7.95 -16.55
N CYS A 15 0.76 -7.15 -16.77
CA CYS A 15 2.03 -7.55 -17.40
C CYS A 15 3.02 -8.19 -16.40
N ARG A 16 2.60 -8.52 -15.18
CA ARG A 16 3.46 -9.06 -14.11
C ARG A 16 4.65 -8.18 -13.75
N ARG A 17 4.48 -6.87 -13.85
CA ARG A 17 5.45 -5.83 -13.48
C ARG A 17 5.03 -5.15 -12.18
N ALA A 18 5.97 -4.50 -11.51
CA ALA A 18 5.67 -3.67 -10.33
C ALA A 18 4.75 -2.49 -10.72
N PRO A 19 3.70 -2.18 -9.95
CA PRO A 19 2.74 -1.13 -10.29
C PRO A 19 3.30 0.29 -10.18
N GLY A 20 4.43 0.49 -9.49
CA GLY A 20 5.08 1.79 -9.31
C GLY A 20 4.51 2.65 -8.19
N ALA A 21 3.40 2.26 -7.59
CA ALA A 21 2.75 2.99 -6.49
C ALA A 21 2.56 2.05 -5.29
N CYS A 22 2.94 2.51 -4.07
CA CYS A 22 2.95 1.65 -2.88
C CYS A 22 1.54 1.16 -2.51
N GLU A 23 0.51 1.98 -2.71
CA GLU A 23 -0.88 1.60 -2.47
C GLU A 23 -1.36 0.43 -3.35
N MET A 24 -0.69 0.19 -4.47
CA MET A 24 -1.01 -0.90 -5.37
C MET A 24 -0.15 -2.15 -5.14
N ASN A 25 0.89 -2.05 -4.31
CA ASN A 25 1.72 -3.20 -3.92
C ASN A 25 1.04 -4.05 -2.84
N GLY A 26 0.11 -3.46 -2.08
CA GLY A 26 -0.53 -4.12 -0.94
C GLY A 26 0.35 -4.24 0.31
N VAL A 27 1.62 -3.88 0.19
CA VAL A 27 2.61 -3.87 1.28
C VAL A 27 3.26 -2.50 1.35
N CYS A 28 3.42 -1.98 2.57
CA CYS A 28 4.09 -0.70 2.79
C CYS A 28 5.57 -0.80 2.44
N SER A 29 6.09 0.22 1.77
CA SER A 29 7.51 0.32 1.48
C SER A 29 8.27 0.95 2.64
N ARG A 30 9.57 0.65 2.74
CA ARG A 30 10.47 1.35 3.65
C ARG A 30 10.71 2.75 3.09
N GLN A 31 10.26 3.76 3.83
CA GLN A 31 10.46 5.17 3.50
C GLN A 31 10.63 5.98 4.78
N PHE A 32 11.14 7.19 4.64
CA PHE A 32 11.31 8.14 5.72
C PHE A 32 10.68 9.47 5.30
N VAL A 33 9.74 9.93 6.09
CA VAL A 33 9.19 11.28 5.98
C VAL A 33 9.79 12.09 7.12
N ILE A 34 10.42 13.21 6.78
CA ILE A 34 11.13 14.05 7.76
C ILE A 34 10.42 15.39 7.82
N GLU A 35 10.00 15.80 9.01
CA GLU A 35 9.43 17.11 9.25
C GLU A 35 10.51 18.18 9.51
N ALA A 36 10.12 19.43 9.53
CA ALA A 36 11.04 20.57 9.68
C ALA A 36 11.79 20.59 11.02
N ASP A 37 11.24 19.97 12.07
CA ASP A 37 11.87 19.79 13.39
C ASP A 37 12.82 18.58 13.46
N GLY A 38 12.99 17.85 12.34
CA GLY A 38 13.79 16.65 12.26
C GLY A 38 13.08 15.36 12.64
N SER A 39 11.80 15.41 13.03
CA SER A 39 11.01 14.22 13.35
C SER A 39 10.85 13.31 12.13
N ILE A 40 10.98 12.00 12.34
CA ILE A 40 10.95 10.98 11.27
C ILE A 40 9.73 10.08 11.46
N PHE A 41 9.02 9.85 10.35
CA PHE A 41 7.83 9.01 10.29
C PHE A 41 7.93 7.94 9.17
N PRO A 42 7.20 6.82 9.29
CA PRO A 42 7.26 5.73 8.32
C PRO A 42 6.53 6.03 7.00
N CYS A 43 5.64 7.01 6.98
CA CYS A 43 4.80 7.36 5.83
C CYS A 43 4.19 8.75 6.04
N ASP A 44 3.96 9.49 4.96
CA ASP A 44 3.30 10.80 4.96
C ASP A 44 1.84 10.78 5.46
N PHE A 45 1.20 9.62 5.45
CA PHE A 45 -0.12 9.42 6.06
C PHE A 45 -0.09 9.01 7.53
N TYR A 46 1.08 8.80 8.10
CA TYR A 46 1.30 8.36 9.48
C TYR A 46 2.25 9.29 10.23
N MET A 47 2.11 10.59 10.00
CA MET A 47 2.83 11.64 10.72
C MET A 47 2.10 11.96 12.03
N LEU A 48 1.99 10.97 12.91
CA LEU A 48 1.35 11.02 14.21
C LEU A 48 2.36 10.56 15.28
N ASP A 49 2.29 11.10 16.49
CA ASP A 49 3.26 10.85 17.54
C ASP A 49 3.49 9.36 17.85
N GLU A 50 2.44 8.56 17.83
CA GLU A 50 2.51 7.11 18.04
C GLU A 50 3.30 6.37 16.95
N TRP A 51 3.42 6.94 15.76
CA TRP A 51 4.17 6.37 14.62
C TRP A 51 5.54 6.99 14.43
N ARG A 52 5.93 7.92 15.31
CA ARG A 52 7.24 8.56 15.21
C ARG A 52 8.36 7.53 15.39
N LEU A 53 9.29 7.52 14.43
CA LEU A 53 10.44 6.61 14.41
C LEU A 53 11.62 7.18 15.20
N GLY A 54 11.71 8.51 15.31
CA GLY A 54 12.80 9.21 15.96
C GLY A 54 12.99 10.62 15.42
N ASN A 55 14.17 11.18 15.61
CA ASN A 55 14.54 12.49 15.11
C ASN A 55 15.93 12.46 14.45
N PHE A 56 16.01 13.00 13.25
CA PHE A 56 17.23 12.98 12.44
C PHE A 56 18.44 13.70 13.10
N ALA A 57 18.18 14.68 13.97
CA ALA A 57 19.23 15.45 14.62
C ALA A 57 19.79 14.77 15.88
N THR A 58 19.04 13.86 16.53
CA THR A 58 19.38 13.30 17.85
C THR A 58 19.57 11.80 17.86
N ASP A 59 18.95 11.08 16.95
CA ASP A 59 18.92 9.62 16.98
C ASP A 59 19.83 9.01 15.91
N SER A 60 20.41 7.84 16.20
CA SER A 60 21.16 7.07 15.21
C SER A 60 20.20 6.39 14.22
N PHE A 61 20.71 6.08 13.04
CA PHE A 61 19.92 5.36 12.03
C PHE A 61 19.46 3.98 12.52
N GLU A 62 20.31 3.30 13.30
CA GLU A 62 20.00 2.02 13.94
C GLU A 62 18.83 2.13 14.90
N THR A 63 18.79 3.18 15.72
CA THR A 63 17.68 3.44 16.67
C THR A 63 16.37 3.67 15.92
N ILE A 64 16.41 4.44 14.82
CA ILE A 64 15.24 4.72 13.99
C ILE A 64 14.71 3.44 13.32
N GLU A 65 15.59 2.58 12.80
CA GLU A 65 15.19 1.30 12.23
C GLU A 65 14.67 0.33 13.29
N GLN A 66 15.30 0.26 14.46
CA GLN A 66 14.79 -0.55 15.57
C GLN A 66 13.37 -0.13 15.95
N ARG A 67 13.11 1.17 16.03
CA ARG A 67 11.77 1.68 16.33
C ARG A 67 10.75 1.32 15.25
N ARG A 68 11.15 1.31 13.96
CA ARG A 68 10.32 0.85 12.86
C ARG A 68 9.92 -0.62 13.03
N GLU A 69 10.87 -1.49 13.40
CA GLU A 69 10.61 -2.90 13.64
C GLU A 69 9.68 -3.12 14.85
N GLU A 70 9.88 -2.36 15.93
CA GLU A 70 8.99 -2.42 17.10
C GLU A 70 7.55 -2.05 16.77
N LEU A 71 7.35 -1.05 15.92
CA LEU A 71 6.02 -0.61 15.47
C LEU A 71 5.37 -1.57 14.49
N GLN A 72 6.09 -2.55 13.94
CA GLN A 72 5.59 -3.52 12.95
C GLN A 72 4.86 -2.86 11.77
N PHE A 73 5.32 -1.66 11.37
CA PHE A 73 4.60 -0.83 10.40
C PHE A 73 4.46 -1.49 9.04
N ILE A 74 5.54 -2.08 8.54
CA ILE A 74 5.57 -2.78 7.24
C ILE A 74 4.91 -4.15 7.40
N GLN A 75 5.33 -4.93 8.38
CA GLN A 75 4.91 -6.30 8.64
C GLN A 75 3.38 -6.42 8.79
N ALA A 76 2.75 -5.49 9.51
CA ALA A 76 1.30 -5.48 9.64
C ALA A 76 0.58 -5.29 8.29
N SER A 77 1.23 -4.67 7.29
CA SER A 77 0.64 -4.49 5.98
C SER A 77 0.76 -5.72 5.06
N GLU A 78 1.65 -6.65 5.38
CA GLU A 78 1.89 -7.88 4.60
C GLU A 78 0.73 -8.87 4.71
N THR A 79 0.04 -8.85 5.85
CA THR A 79 -1.07 -9.77 6.09
C THR A 79 -2.37 -9.25 5.46
N LEU A 80 -3.01 -10.08 4.67
CA LEU A 80 -4.34 -9.84 4.13
C LEU A 80 -5.40 -10.52 4.99
N SER A 81 -6.59 -9.91 5.11
CA SER A 81 -7.72 -10.57 5.74
C SER A 81 -8.16 -11.81 4.94
N PRO A 82 -8.78 -12.83 5.56
CA PRO A 82 -9.27 -14.02 4.85
C PRO A 82 -10.17 -13.67 3.66
N ALA A 83 -11.06 -12.69 3.82
CA ALA A 83 -11.92 -12.23 2.74
C ALA A 83 -11.16 -11.61 1.55
N CYS A 84 -9.94 -11.13 1.76
CA CYS A 84 -9.07 -10.63 0.69
C CYS A 84 -8.27 -11.76 0.03
N THR A 85 -7.80 -12.76 0.79
CA THR A 85 -7.04 -13.89 0.22
C THR A 85 -7.86 -14.72 -0.76
N ASP A 86 -9.15 -14.88 -0.49
CA ASP A 86 -10.07 -15.64 -1.34
C ASP A 86 -10.74 -14.78 -2.43
N CYS A 87 -10.40 -13.50 -2.52
CA CYS A 87 -11.00 -12.58 -3.46
C CYS A 87 -10.47 -12.77 -4.88
N HIS A 88 -11.38 -12.86 -5.86
CA HIS A 88 -11.03 -12.95 -7.27
C HIS A 88 -10.10 -11.81 -7.75
N TRP A 89 -10.24 -10.62 -7.17
CA TRP A 89 -9.48 -9.43 -7.55
C TRP A 89 -8.21 -9.21 -6.71
N VAL A 90 -7.83 -10.14 -5.85
CA VAL A 90 -6.68 -9.94 -4.95
C VAL A 90 -5.38 -9.59 -5.69
N TYR A 91 -5.17 -10.16 -6.86
CA TYR A 91 -3.95 -9.92 -7.66
C TYR A 91 -3.84 -8.49 -8.24
N LEU A 92 -4.97 -7.78 -8.39
CA LEU A 92 -5.01 -6.36 -8.78
C LEU A 92 -5.13 -5.44 -7.56
N CYS A 93 -5.99 -5.79 -6.60
CA CYS A 93 -6.28 -4.96 -5.43
C CYS A 93 -5.18 -5.04 -4.37
N ARG A 94 -4.71 -6.25 -4.04
CA ARG A 94 -3.69 -6.53 -3.01
C ARG A 94 -4.00 -5.92 -1.64
N GLY A 95 -5.28 -5.64 -1.35
CA GLY A 95 -5.71 -4.98 -0.13
C GLY A 95 -5.54 -3.44 -0.13
N GLY A 96 -4.85 -2.88 -1.11
CA GLY A 96 -4.64 -1.43 -1.21
C GLY A 96 -3.77 -0.84 -0.10
N CYS A 97 -3.81 0.49 0.07
CA CYS A 97 -3.05 1.20 1.09
C CYS A 97 -3.45 0.77 2.50
N ARG A 98 -2.47 0.56 3.38
CA ARG A 98 -2.68 0.29 4.80
C ARG A 98 -3.66 1.28 5.46
N ARG A 99 -3.54 2.57 5.14
CA ARG A 99 -4.41 3.65 5.67
C ARG A 99 -5.90 3.40 5.42
N ASP A 100 -6.22 2.76 4.32
CA ASP A 100 -7.60 2.53 3.89
C ASP A 100 -8.14 1.16 4.31
N ARG A 101 -7.34 0.35 4.99
CA ARG A 101 -7.80 -0.92 5.57
C ARG A 101 -8.47 -0.65 6.91
N LEU A 102 -9.65 -1.24 7.10
CA LEU A 102 -10.39 -1.18 8.35
C LEU A 102 -9.67 -1.98 9.44
N PRO A 103 -9.93 -1.71 10.73
CA PRO A 103 -9.49 -2.61 11.80
C PRO A 103 -10.01 -4.03 11.55
N GLY A 104 -9.15 -5.00 11.68
CA GLY A 104 -9.46 -6.41 11.63
C GLY A 104 -9.53 -7.04 13.02
N GLU A 105 -9.61 -8.35 13.10
CA GLU A 105 -9.55 -9.08 14.36
C GLU A 105 -8.13 -9.13 14.91
N ASN A 106 -7.99 -9.13 16.25
CA ASN A 106 -6.68 -9.22 16.94
C ASN A 106 -5.65 -8.19 16.48
N ASP A 107 -6.07 -6.92 16.38
CA ASP A 107 -5.23 -5.78 15.96
C ASP A 107 -4.62 -5.92 14.55
N THR A 108 -5.16 -6.80 13.72
CA THR A 108 -4.75 -6.93 12.33
C THR A 108 -5.42 -5.88 11.43
N LEU A 109 -4.98 -5.83 10.18
CA LEU A 109 -5.63 -5.01 9.15
C LEU A 109 -6.70 -5.83 8.42
N GLY A 110 -7.92 -5.30 8.39
CA GLY A 110 -9.05 -5.89 7.69
C GLY A 110 -9.12 -5.53 6.20
N GLN A 111 -10.33 -5.57 5.65
CA GLN A 111 -10.59 -5.18 4.27
C GLN A 111 -10.39 -3.68 4.05
N ASN A 112 -10.05 -3.32 2.82
CA ASN A 112 -10.05 -1.92 2.39
C ASN A 112 -11.47 -1.33 2.44
N ARG A 113 -11.62 -0.12 3.00
CA ARG A 113 -12.91 0.60 3.08
C ARG A 113 -13.58 0.82 1.72
N HIS A 114 -12.78 0.81 0.64
CA HIS A 114 -13.24 0.99 -0.74
C HIS A 114 -13.44 -0.34 -1.48
N CYS A 115 -13.47 -1.48 -0.76
CA CYS A 115 -13.51 -2.82 -1.36
C CYS A 115 -14.66 -2.98 -2.36
N ALA A 116 -15.88 -2.54 -2.03
CA ALA A 116 -17.02 -2.63 -2.93
C ALA A 116 -16.81 -1.85 -4.24
N ALA A 117 -16.26 -0.63 -4.14
CA ALA A 117 -15.95 0.18 -5.31
C ALA A 117 -14.85 -0.45 -6.18
N PHE A 118 -13.82 -1.05 -5.57
CA PHE A 118 -12.79 -1.77 -6.31
C PHE A 118 -13.36 -3.01 -7.04
N GLN A 119 -14.24 -3.77 -6.41
CA GLN A 119 -14.87 -4.93 -7.04
C GLN A 119 -15.71 -4.53 -8.25
N GLU A 120 -16.53 -3.49 -8.12
CA GLU A 120 -17.33 -2.95 -9.22
C GLU A 120 -16.44 -2.43 -10.35
N PHE A 121 -15.44 -1.62 -10.01
CA PHE A 121 -14.51 -1.06 -10.97
C PHE A 121 -13.75 -2.14 -11.74
N PHE A 122 -13.17 -3.14 -11.05
CA PHE A 122 -12.43 -4.20 -11.71
C PHE A 122 -13.34 -5.07 -12.58
N SER A 123 -14.54 -5.39 -12.12
CA SER A 123 -15.51 -6.13 -12.92
C SER A 123 -15.84 -5.43 -14.24
N TYR A 124 -15.97 -4.10 -14.21
CA TYR A 124 -16.23 -3.28 -15.38
C TYR A 124 -14.99 -3.08 -16.27
N ALA A 125 -13.86 -2.70 -15.66
CA ALA A 125 -12.68 -2.24 -16.39
C ALA A 125 -11.76 -3.37 -16.89
N TYR A 126 -11.76 -4.53 -16.24
CA TYR A 126 -10.82 -5.61 -16.49
C TYR A 126 -10.78 -6.09 -17.96
N PRO A 127 -11.91 -6.36 -18.64
CA PRO A 127 -11.86 -6.81 -20.04
C PRO A 127 -11.15 -5.78 -20.92
N ARG A 128 -11.42 -4.50 -20.72
CA ARG A 128 -10.79 -3.42 -21.49
C ARG A 128 -9.31 -3.23 -21.20
N LEU A 129 -8.91 -3.38 -19.93
CA LEU A 129 -7.49 -3.35 -19.55
C LEU A 129 -6.71 -4.48 -20.18
N VAL A 130 -7.28 -5.69 -20.25
CA VAL A 130 -6.67 -6.85 -20.91
C VAL A 130 -6.53 -6.60 -22.42
N GLU A 131 -7.56 -6.07 -23.08
CA GLU A 131 -7.46 -5.70 -24.49
C GLU A 131 -6.29 -4.73 -24.75
N ILE A 132 -6.19 -3.67 -23.93
CA ILE A 132 -5.11 -2.69 -24.07
C ILE A 132 -3.74 -3.35 -23.88
N VAL A 133 -3.58 -4.17 -22.85
CA VAL A 133 -2.30 -4.88 -22.62
C VAL A 133 -1.94 -5.74 -23.82
N ASN A 134 -2.88 -6.50 -24.38
CA ASN A 134 -2.64 -7.37 -25.54
C ASN A 134 -2.29 -6.59 -26.83
N MET A 135 -2.69 -5.33 -26.94
CA MET A 135 -2.33 -4.48 -28.08
C MET A 135 -0.87 -3.99 -28.04
N TYR A 136 -0.24 -4.02 -26.85
CA TYR A 136 1.11 -3.50 -26.62
C TYR A 136 2.11 -4.57 -26.14
N SER A 137 1.71 -5.84 -26.15
CA SER A 137 2.54 -7.00 -25.72
C SER A 137 3.22 -7.72 -26.93
#